data_b55b4aa9566d6725aa530e5f29f9c326
#
_entry.id   b55b4aa9566d6725aa530e5f29f9c326
#
_cell.length_a   1.000
_cell.length_b   1.000
_cell.length_c   1.000
_cell.angle_alpha   90.00
_cell.angle_beta   90.00
_cell.angle_gamma   90.00
#
_symmetry.space_group_name_H-M   'P 1'
#
loop_
_entity.id
_entity.type
_entity.pdbx_description
1 polymer ?
#
loop_
_entity_poly.entity_id
_entity_poly.type
_entity_poly.pdbx_seq_one_letter_code
_entity_poly.pdbx_strand_id
1 'polypeptide(L)'
;VISGNDLAALRVDNAGLARRFFDNSETFVVGSPGGEQDAVPRGYRSIPTLIYASLREFEADVHRGAIDPRVAAVIYDPEAWPRTPARERDAPVAAMHRFTRLAARWGYGPILAPGRDLALAGGGCAKREGERLDRAYLRCGLTSGAVDAEKFVVQAAPVELDPDRLHALLRGARRQLDRRAPDVQVLASLSTKPPGEEGGVWPIDLVRAARLELKHFPGVMFNFSSGDTDLAASFLRDLEREGPVDGRLVSRRD
;
A
#
# COMPACT_ATOMS: atom_id res chain seq x y z
N VAL A 1 -2.01 -3.39 5.50
CA VAL A 1 -0.56 -3.12 5.49
C VAL A 1 -0.26 -1.95 6.40
N ILE A 2 0.77 -2.03 7.21
CA ILE A 2 1.23 -0.96 8.11
C ILE A 2 2.75 -0.99 8.22
N SER A 3 3.41 0.17 8.38
CA SER A 3 4.86 0.18 8.65
C SER A 3 5.16 -0.30 10.08
N GLY A 4 6.33 -0.92 10.29
CA GLY A 4 6.75 -1.38 11.60
C GLY A 4 6.93 -0.22 12.59
N ASN A 5 7.44 0.92 12.11
CA ASN A 5 7.60 2.12 12.92
C ASN A 5 6.27 2.68 13.39
N ASP A 6 5.27 2.74 12.50
CA ASP A 6 3.93 3.22 12.84
C ASP A 6 3.24 2.28 13.83
N LEU A 7 3.34 0.97 13.61
CA LEU A 7 2.82 -0.03 14.53
C LEU A 7 3.50 0.06 15.91
N ALA A 8 4.81 0.24 15.95
CA ALA A 8 5.56 0.43 17.19
C ALA A 8 5.09 1.69 17.93
N ALA A 9 4.96 2.82 17.24
CA ALA A 9 4.45 4.06 17.82
C ALA A 9 3.03 3.91 18.38
N LEU A 10 2.12 3.32 17.60
CA LEU A 10 0.73 3.07 18.03
C LEU A 10 0.67 2.19 19.30
N ARG A 11 1.56 1.22 19.44
CA ARG A 11 1.60 0.30 20.56
C ARG A 11 1.99 0.93 21.89
N VAL A 12 2.71 2.05 21.89
CA VAL A 12 3.16 2.72 23.11
C VAL A 12 1.97 3.05 24.01
N ASP A 13 0.96 3.72 23.46
CA ASP A 13 -0.20 4.20 24.22
C ASP A 13 -1.50 3.44 23.91
N ASN A 14 -1.51 2.65 22.85
CA ASN A 14 -2.70 1.98 22.31
C ASN A 14 -2.47 0.49 22.01
N ALA A 15 -1.73 -0.24 22.88
CA ALA A 15 -1.34 -1.64 22.64
C ALA A 15 -2.53 -2.57 22.34
N GLY A 16 -3.63 -2.44 23.09
CA GLY A 16 -4.84 -3.23 22.87
C GLY A 16 -5.50 -2.96 21.51
N LEU A 17 -5.55 -1.70 21.09
CA LEU A 17 -6.06 -1.30 19.79
C LEU A 17 -5.16 -1.82 18.65
N ALA A 18 -3.85 -1.62 18.78
CA ALA A 18 -2.86 -2.12 17.81
C ALA A 18 -2.98 -3.64 17.63
N ARG A 19 -3.15 -4.38 18.73
CA ARG A 19 -3.32 -5.82 18.69
C ARG A 19 -4.60 -6.24 17.96
N ARG A 20 -5.74 -5.60 18.27
CA ARG A 20 -7.03 -5.92 17.61
C ARG A 20 -6.97 -5.76 16.08
N PHE A 21 -6.33 -4.69 15.61
CA PHE A 21 -6.30 -4.40 14.18
C PHE A 21 -5.18 -5.12 13.43
N PHE A 22 -4.02 -5.30 14.05
CA PHE A 22 -2.81 -5.70 13.33
C PHE A 22 -2.25 -7.07 13.73
N ASP A 23 -2.72 -7.74 14.79
CA ASP A 23 -2.31 -9.10 15.16
C ASP A 23 -3.18 -10.14 14.43
N ASN A 24 -2.98 -10.29 13.14
CA ASN A 24 -3.67 -11.30 12.34
C ASN A 24 -2.85 -11.69 11.11
N SER A 25 -3.14 -12.86 10.52
CA SER A 25 -2.43 -13.41 9.35
C SER A 25 -2.72 -12.70 8.02
N GLU A 26 -3.57 -11.67 8.01
CA GLU A 26 -3.86 -10.85 6.84
C GLU A 26 -3.12 -9.50 6.89
N THR A 27 -2.44 -9.21 8.00
CA THR A 27 -1.70 -7.96 8.19
C THR A 27 -0.24 -8.13 7.77
N PHE A 28 0.22 -7.26 6.89
CA PHE A 28 1.60 -7.13 6.46
C PHE A 28 2.26 -5.99 7.23
N VAL A 29 3.29 -6.30 8.00
CA VAL A 29 4.07 -5.31 8.76
C VAL A 29 5.37 -5.05 8.03
N VAL A 30 5.55 -3.81 7.61
CA VAL A 30 6.61 -3.42 6.67
C VAL A 30 7.83 -2.94 7.41
N GLY A 31 8.93 -3.66 7.24
CA GLY A 31 10.29 -3.24 7.58
C GLY A 31 11.02 -2.62 6.39
N SER A 32 12.29 -2.29 6.57
CA SER A 32 13.14 -1.71 5.53
C SER A 32 14.40 -2.55 5.27
N PRO A 33 14.89 -2.66 4.03
CA PRO A 33 16.08 -3.46 3.69
C PRO A 33 17.34 -3.04 4.45
N GLY A 34 17.52 -1.74 4.69
CA GLY A 34 18.69 -1.20 5.42
C GLY A 34 18.50 -1.03 6.93
N GLY A 35 17.39 -1.49 7.49
CA GLY A 35 17.03 -1.34 8.91
C GLY A 35 16.47 -2.61 9.51
N GLU A 36 15.46 -2.48 10.38
CA GLU A 36 14.76 -3.62 10.94
C GLU A 36 13.92 -4.30 9.86
N GLN A 37 14.35 -5.49 9.44
CA GLN A 37 13.68 -6.25 8.38
C GLN A 37 12.45 -6.99 8.91
N ASP A 38 12.53 -7.61 10.09
CA ASP A 38 11.38 -8.19 10.78
C ASP A 38 10.85 -7.20 11.82
N ALA A 39 9.94 -6.34 11.38
CA ALA A 39 9.30 -5.34 12.21
C ALA A 39 8.01 -5.84 12.89
N VAL A 40 7.70 -7.14 12.79
CA VAL A 40 6.54 -7.75 13.44
C VAL A 40 6.76 -7.83 14.95
N PRO A 41 5.88 -7.27 15.77
CA PRO A 41 6.01 -7.37 17.23
C PRO A 41 5.94 -8.81 17.70
N ARG A 42 6.79 -9.15 18.67
CA ARG A 42 6.82 -10.50 19.24
C ARG A 42 5.43 -10.97 19.69
N GLY A 43 5.03 -12.14 19.23
CA GLY A 43 3.74 -12.75 19.54
C GLY A 43 2.58 -12.26 18.66
N TYR A 44 2.84 -11.47 17.62
CA TYR A 44 1.86 -11.15 16.58
C TYR A 44 1.93 -12.21 15.47
N ARG A 45 0.79 -12.44 14.83
CA ARG A 45 0.64 -13.37 13.69
C ARG A 45 0.79 -12.69 12.33
N SER A 46 1.12 -11.41 12.35
CA SER A 46 1.29 -10.58 11.14
C SER A 46 2.45 -11.07 10.29
N ILE A 47 2.46 -10.70 9.02
CA ILE A 47 3.40 -11.16 8.01
C ILE A 47 4.58 -10.18 7.91
N PRO A 48 5.83 -10.61 8.22
CA PRO A 48 7.01 -9.79 8.01
C PRO A 48 7.21 -9.48 6.52
N THR A 49 7.34 -8.21 6.19
CA THR A 49 7.33 -7.70 4.82
C THR A 49 8.41 -6.65 4.62
N LEU A 50 9.11 -6.65 3.48
CA LEU A 50 10.04 -5.57 3.11
C LEU A 50 9.49 -4.73 1.96
N ILE A 51 9.86 -3.44 1.94
CA ILE A 51 9.50 -2.52 0.86
C ILE A 51 10.73 -2.05 0.10
N TYR A 52 10.67 -2.12 -1.22
CA TYR A 52 11.72 -1.70 -2.15
C TYR A 52 11.21 -0.66 -3.14
N ALA A 53 11.90 0.46 -3.25
CA ALA A 53 11.66 1.46 -4.28
C ALA A 53 12.34 1.09 -5.62
N SER A 54 13.24 0.10 -5.62
CA SER A 54 14.03 -0.31 -6.77
C SER A 54 14.06 -1.83 -6.91
N LEU A 55 13.71 -2.31 -8.11
CA LEU A 55 13.90 -3.70 -8.50
C LEU A 55 15.38 -4.11 -8.41
N ARG A 56 16.29 -3.22 -8.81
CA ARG A 56 17.74 -3.48 -8.73
C ARG A 56 18.21 -3.71 -7.30
N GLU A 57 17.68 -2.96 -6.34
CA GLU A 57 18.00 -3.12 -4.92
C GLU A 57 17.52 -4.49 -4.42
N PHE A 58 16.28 -4.84 -4.73
CA PHE A 58 15.73 -6.15 -4.40
C PHE A 58 16.54 -7.31 -5.02
N GLU A 59 16.89 -7.22 -6.32
CA GLU A 59 17.74 -8.22 -7.00
C GLU A 59 19.08 -8.38 -6.27
N ALA A 60 19.71 -7.29 -5.87
CA ALA A 60 20.98 -7.33 -5.18
C ALA A 60 20.86 -7.99 -3.79
N ASP A 61 19.82 -7.69 -3.03
CA ASP A 61 19.62 -8.27 -1.69
C ASP A 61 19.32 -9.76 -1.75
N VAL A 62 18.47 -10.17 -2.69
CA VAL A 62 18.18 -11.59 -2.92
C VAL A 62 19.44 -12.37 -3.29
N HIS A 63 20.24 -11.87 -4.23
CA HIS A 63 21.46 -12.56 -4.67
C HIS A 63 22.55 -12.61 -3.58
N ARG A 64 22.58 -11.63 -2.68
CA ARG A 64 23.50 -11.64 -1.53
C ARG A 64 23.01 -12.46 -0.33
N GLY A 65 21.77 -12.95 -0.36
CA GLY A 65 21.15 -13.58 0.80
C GLY A 65 20.97 -12.60 1.97
N ALA A 66 20.75 -11.30 1.67
CA ALA A 66 20.69 -10.25 2.67
C ALA A 66 19.29 -10.07 3.29
N ILE A 67 18.30 -10.81 2.81
CA ILE A 67 16.93 -10.75 3.33
C ILE A 67 16.79 -11.72 4.51
N ASP A 68 16.26 -11.22 5.63
CA ASP A 68 15.98 -12.04 6.80
C ASP A 68 15.06 -13.22 6.43
N PRO A 69 15.40 -14.47 6.80
CA PRO A 69 14.61 -15.65 6.44
C PRO A 69 13.18 -15.66 7.00
N ARG A 70 12.85 -14.78 7.95
CA ARG A 70 11.48 -14.60 8.47
C ARG A 70 10.60 -13.76 7.55
N VAL A 71 11.19 -12.97 6.66
CA VAL A 71 10.42 -12.17 5.69
C VAL A 71 9.68 -13.09 4.75
N ALA A 72 8.37 -12.93 4.66
CA ALA A 72 7.50 -13.75 3.83
C ALA A 72 6.94 -13.02 2.59
N ALA A 73 6.92 -11.69 2.62
CA ALA A 73 6.42 -10.89 1.50
C ALA A 73 7.35 -9.71 1.19
N VAL A 74 7.27 -9.23 -0.05
CA VAL A 74 8.03 -8.07 -0.51
C VAL A 74 7.13 -7.13 -1.31
N ILE A 75 7.24 -5.83 -1.02
CA ILE A 75 6.53 -4.76 -1.72
C ILE A 75 7.50 -4.10 -2.71
N TYR A 76 7.06 -3.92 -3.95
CA TYR A 76 7.72 -3.03 -4.90
C TYR A 76 6.88 -1.76 -5.03
N ASP A 77 7.48 -0.64 -4.63
CA ASP A 77 6.88 0.69 -4.55
C ASP A 77 7.67 1.69 -5.42
N PRO A 78 7.63 1.52 -6.75
CA PRO A 78 8.29 2.45 -7.66
C PRO A 78 7.51 3.77 -7.76
N GLU A 79 8.23 4.87 -7.66
CA GLU A 79 7.70 6.24 -7.80
C GLU A 79 8.59 7.09 -8.73
N ALA A 80 8.11 8.29 -9.12
CA ALA A 80 8.87 9.21 -9.97
C ALA A 80 9.95 9.98 -9.18
N TRP A 81 10.68 9.33 -8.33
CA TRP A 81 11.74 9.88 -7.48
C TRP A 81 13.11 9.22 -7.75
N PRO A 82 14.24 9.81 -7.26
CA PRO A 82 15.58 9.29 -7.56
C PRO A 82 15.86 7.87 -7.07
N ARG A 83 15.15 7.38 -6.04
CA ARG A 83 15.32 6.02 -5.50
C ARG A 83 14.86 4.94 -6.48
N THR A 84 13.89 5.24 -7.34
CA THR A 84 13.51 4.37 -8.45
C THR A 84 14.38 4.70 -9.66
N PRO A 85 15.20 3.77 -10.18
CA PRO A 85 16.06 3.99 -11.33
C PRO A 85 15.27 4.46 -12.57
N ALA A 86 15.87 5.33 -13.39
CA ALA A 86 15.22 5.88 -14.59
C ALA A 86 14.64 4.80 -15.50
N ARG A 87 15.41 3.72 -15.78
CA ARG A 87 14.95 2.59 -16.61
C ARG A 87 13.69 1.88 -16.07
N GLU A 88 13.50 1.88 -14.74
CA GLU A 88 12.33 1.28 -14.11
C GLU A 88 11.14 2.24 -14.21
N ARG A 89 11.38 3.56 -14.09
CA ARG A 89 10.36 4.60 -14.29
C ARG A 89 9.91 4.71 -15.75
N ASP A 90 10.83 4.48 -16.70
CA ASP A 90 10.53 4.53 -18.14
C ASP A 90 9.71 3.32 -18.62
N ALA A 91 9.82 2.19 -17.95
CA ALA A 91 9.10 0.95 -18.27
C ALA A 91 8.50 0.29 -17.00
N PRO A 92 7.64 0.98 -16.25
CA PRO A 92 7.22 0.55 -14.91
C PRO A 92 6.47 -0.78 -14.92
N VAL A 93 5.63 -1.03 -15.91
CA VAL A 93 4.89 -2.30 -16.03
C VAL A 93 5.87 -3.47 -16.24
N ALA A 94 6.88 -3.31 -17.09
CA ALA A 94 7.89 -4.36 -17.31
C ALA A 94 8.72 -4.61 -16.04
N ALA A 95 9.06 -3.55 -15.30
CA ALA A 95 9.76 -3.66 -14.02
C ALA A 95 8.91 -4.41 -12.97
N MET A 96 7.61 -4.09 -12.86
CA MET A 96 6.68 -4.79 -11.98
C MET A 96 6.58 -6.28 -12.30
N HIS A 97 6.40 -6.66 -13.58
CA HIS A 97 6.37 -8.07 -13.99
C HIS A 97 7.69 -8.80 -13.69
N ARG A 98 8.84 -8.12 -13.84
CA ARG A 98 10.12 -8.72 -13.48
C ARG A 98 10.26 -8.91 -11.97
N PHE A 99 9.81 -7.92 -11.19
CA PHE A 99 9.81 -8.00 -9.73
C PHE A 99 8.95 -9.16 -9.23
N THR A 100 7.69 -9.28 -9.69
CA THR A 100 6.78 -10.33 -9.24
C THR A 100 7.33 -11.74 -9.52
N ARG A 101 7.86 -11.96 -10.74
CA ARG A 101 8.48 -13.24 -11.08
C ARG A 101 9.72 -13.55 -10.24
N LEU A 102 10.54 -12.54 -9.95
CA LEU A 102 11.73 -12.71 -9.12
C LEU A 102 11.33 -13.04 -7.67
N ALA A 103 10.40 -12.28 -7.09
CA ALA A 103 9.91 -12.51 -5.75
C ALA A 103 9.32 -13.93 -5.59
N ALA A 104 8.42 -14.32 -6.49
CA ALA A 104 7.83 -15.65 -6.48
C ALA A 104 8.88 -16.77 -6.63
N ARG A 105 9.89 -16.59 -7.49
CA ARG A 105 10.99 -17.56 -7.65
C ARG A 105 11.78 -17.79 -6.36
N TRP A 106 11.89 -16.78 -5.51
CA TRP A 106 12.59 -16.85 -4.24
C TRP A 106 11.67 -17.16 -3.05
N GLY A 107 10.39 -17.43 -3.33
CA GLY A 107 9.41 -17.83 -2.31
C GLY A 107 8.78 -16.68 -1.52
N TYR A 108 8.93 -15.43 -1.99
CA TYR A 108 8.27 -14.28 -1.39
C TYR A 108 6.92 -13.99 -2.04
N GLY A 109 5.91 -13.61 -1.23
CA GLY A 109 4.64 -13.07 -1.72
C GLY A 109 4.84 -11.68 -2.34
N PRO A 110 4.66 -11.50 -3.67
CA PRO A 110 4.87 -10.22 -4.32
C PRO A 110 3.68 -9.27 -4.14
N ILE A 111 3.96 -8.07 -3.63
CA ILE A 111 3.01 -6.97 -3.50
C ILE A 111 3.50 -5.80 -4.36
N LEU A 112 2.60 -5.18 -5.12
CA LEU A 112 2.91 -4.02 -5.94
C LEU A 112 2.18 -2.79 -5.42
N ALA A 113 2.89 -1.66 -5.28
CA ALA A 113 2.34 -0.39 -4.82
C ALA A 113 2.81 0.79 -5.72
N PRO A 114 2.63 0.75 -7.05
CA PRO A 114 3.21 1.76 -7.94
C PRO A 114 2.64 3.15 -7.69
N GLY A 115 3.53 4.14 -7.57
CA GLY A 115 3.18 5.54 -7.45
C GLY A 115 2.38 6.05 -8.64
N ARG A 116 1.37 6.88 -8.37
CA ARG A 116 0.60 7.54 -9.45
C ARG A 116 1.45 8.51 -10.25
N ASP A 117 2.49 9.05 -9.64
CA ASP A 117 3.45 9.99 -10.21
C ASP A 117 4.34 9.35 -11.30
N LEU A 118 4.41 8.02 -11.39
CA LEU A 118 4.99 7.34 -12.55
C LEU A 118 4.36 7.78 -13.88
N ALA A 119 3.12 8.24 -13.87
CA ALA A 119 2.50 8.87 -15.03
C ALA A 119 3.11 10.25 -15.38
N LEU A 120 4.00 10.81 -14.56
CA LEU A 120 4.78 12.02 -14.88
C LEU A 120 6.14 11.69 -15.51
N ALA A 121 6.65 10.49 -15.32
CA ALA A 121 8.03 10.11 -15.66
C ALA A 121 8.29 9.88 -17.17
N GLY A 122 7.27 9.98 -18.01
CA GLY A 122 7.45 10.09 -19.47
C GLY A 122 7.56 8.79 -20.26
N GLY A 123 7.80 7.66 -19.66
CA GLY A 123 8.04 6.37 -20.33
C GLY A 123 6.84 5.86 -21.15
N GLY A 124 6.60 6.42 -22.34
CA GLY A 124 5.56 5.99 -23.27
C GLY A 124 4.13 6.40 -22.91
N CYS A 125 3.85 6.84 -21.68
CA CYS A 125 2.56 7.35 -21.25
C CYS A 125 2.69 8.48 -20.21
N ALA A 126 3.02 9.68 -20.67
CA ALA A 126 3.07 10.86 -19.81
C ALA A 126 1.66 11.44 -19.57
N LYS A 127 1.51 12.08 -18.40
CA LYS A 127 0.35 12.92 -18.09
C LYS A 127 0.21 14.02 -19.15
N ARG A 128 -0.99 14.21 -19.69
CA ARG A 128 -1.31 15.25 -20.66
C ARG A 128 -1.47 16.59 -19.95
N GLU A 129 -1.32 17.69 -20.70
CA GLU A 129 -1.61 19.02 -20.19
C GLU A 129 -3.07 19.11 -19.69
N GLY A 130 -3.30 19.73 -18.53
CA GLY A 130 -4.62 19.81 -17.90
C GLY A 130 -5.19 18.50 -17.35
N GLU A 131 -4.57 17.35 -17.61
CA GLU A 131 -5.04 16.06 -17.09
C GLU A 131 -4.70 15.91 -15.60
N ARG A 132 -5.63 15.39 -14.81
CA ARG A 132 -5.36 15.03 -13.41
C ARG A 132 -4.54 13.75 -13.31
N LEU A 133 -3.68 13.66 -12.29
CA LEU A 133 -2.76 12.54 -12.12
C LEU A 133 -3.48 11.19 -11.93
N ASP A 134 -4.61 11.19 -11.21
CA ASP A 134 -5.45 10.00 -11.04
C ASP A 134 -6.02 9.47 -12.37
N ARG A 135 -6.38 10.37 -13.30
CA ARG A 135 -6.80 9.99 -14.65
C ARG A 135 -5.64 9.48 -15.51
N ALA A 136 -4.49 10.15 -15.44
CA ALA A 136 -3.28 9.73 -16.14
C ALA A 136 -2.85 8.33 -15.69
N TYR A 137 -2.84 8.06 -14.37
CA TYR A 137 -2.54 6.74 -13.79
C TYR A 137 -3.40 5.63 -14.42
N LEU A 138 -4.72 5.84 -14.47
CA LEU A 138 -5.65 4.86 -15.06
C LEU A 138 -5.43 4.73 -16.57
N ARG A 139 -5.26 5.84 -17.29
CA ARG A 139 -5.04 5.82 -18.76
C ARG A 139 -3.74 5.15 -19.12
N CYS A 140 -2.69 5.35 -18.34
CA CYS A 140 -1.39 4.71 -18.52
C CYS A 140 -1.39 3.21 -18.19
N GLY A 141 -2.46 2.72 -17.59
CA GLY A 141 -2.63 1.29 -17.35
C GLY A 141 -1.59 0.71 -16.39
N LEU A 142 -1.13 1.48 -15.41
CA LEU A 142 -0.17 0.99 -14.39
C LEU A 142 -0.70 -0.23 -13.62
N THR A 143 -2.02 -0.35 -13.52
CA THR A 143 -2.68 -1.56 -12.98
C THR A 143 -2.36 -2.84 -13.77
N SER A 144 -1.88 -2.74 -15.02
CA SER A 144 -1.51 -3.93 -15.80
C SER A 144 -0.26 -4.66 -15.27
N GLY A 145 0.53 -3.99 -14.42
CA GLY A 145 1.62 -4.63 -13.70
C GLY A 145 1.18 -5.66 -12.66
N ALA A 146 -0.12 -5.67 -12.30
CA ALA A 146 -0.67 -6.56 -11.26
C ALA A 146 -0.68 -8.06 -11.64
N VAL A 147 -0.48 -8.39 -12.89
CA VAL A 147 -0.39 -9.79 -13.34
C VAL A 147 0.74 -10.50 -12.58
N ASP A 148 0.43 -11.67 -12.03
CA ASP A 148 1.33 -12.48 -11.20
C ASP A 148 1.67 -11.88 -9.81
N ALA A 149 1.05 -10.75 -9.42
CA ALA A 149 1.15 -10.25 -8.06
C ALA A 149 0.17 -10.95 -7.12
N GLU A 150 0.56 -11.13 -5.87
CA GLU A 150 -0.38 -11.58 -4.82
C GLU A 150 -1.32 -10.46 -4.42
N LYS A 151 -0.76 -9.26 -4.26
CA LYS A 151 -1.53 -8.05 -3.91
C LYS A 151 -1.12 -6.86 -4.75
N PHE A 152 -2.07 -5.96 -4.96
CA PHE A 152 -1.85 -4.69 -5.65
C PHE A 152 -2.44 -3.54 -4.84
N VAL A 153 -1.63 -2.54 -4.53
CA VAL A 153 -2.04 -1.35 -3.78
C VAL A 153 -2.32 -0.20 -4.75
N VAL A 154 -3.54 0.31 -4.75
CA VAL A 154 -3.89 1.56 -5.42
C VAL A 154 -3.52 2.72 -4.50
N GLN A 155 -2.58 3.58 -4.90
CA GLN A 155 -2.17 4.75 -4.11
C GLN A 155 -3.27 5.82 -4.12
N ALA A 156 -4.24 5.70 -3.21
CA ALA A 156 -5.44 6.53 -3.12
C ALA A 156 -5.26 7.75 -2.19
N ALA A 157 -4.32 7.70 -1.25
CA ALA A 157 -4.10 8.75 -0.25
C ALA A 157 -4.13 10.19 -0.80
N PRO A 158 -3.50 10.53 -1.95
CA PRO A 158 -3.54 11.88 -2.47
C PRO A 158 -4.91 12.37 -2.98
N VAL A 159 -5.96 11.56 -2.94
CA VAL A 159 -7.34 11.92 -3.30
C VAL A 159 -8.36 11.47 -2.27
N GLU A 160 -7.94 10.94 -1.14
CA GLU A 160 -8.81 10.33 -0.14
C GLU A 160 -9.81 11.30 0.49
N LEU A 161 -9.48 12.60 0.55
CA LEU A 161 -10.35 13.65 1.08
C LEU A 161 -11.34 14.20 0.06
N ASP A 162 -11.27 13.77 -1.21
CA ASP A 162 -12.23 14.11 -2.28
C ASP A 162 -13.01 12.83 -2.65
N PRO A 163 -14.23 12.62 -2.09
CA PRO A 163 -14.98 11.38 -2.26
C PRO A 163 -15.28 11.03 -3.71
N ASP A 164 -15.53 12.04 -4.57
CA ASP A 164 -15.84 11.82 -5.97
C ASP A 164 -14.61 11.35 -6.75
N ARG A 165 -13.47 11.96 -6.49
CA ARG A 165 -12.20 11.55 -7.10
C ARG A 165 -11.75 10.19 -6.60
N LEU A 166 -11.84 9.95 -5.29
CA LEU A 166 -11.53 8.67 -4.68
C LEU A 166 -12.40 7.57 -5.31
N HIS A 167 -13.71 7.76 -5.34
CA HIS A 167 -14.63 6.79 -5.96
C HIS A 167 -14.32 6.54 -7.44
N ALA A 168 -14.03 7.58 -8.21
CA ALA A 168 -13.68 7.45 -9.62
C ALA A 168 -12.39 6.66 -9.84
N LEU A 169 -11.35 6.92 -9.01
CA LEU A 169 -10.08 6.20 -9.04
C LEU A 169 -10.27 4.71 -8.70
N LEU A 170 -10.90 4.42 -7.56
CA LEU A 170 -11.11 3.05 -7.08
C LEU A 170 -11.92 2.22 -8.08
N ARG A 171 -13.03 2.77 -8.59
CA ARG A 171 -13.86 2.11 -9.60
C ARG A 171 -13.12 1.91 -10.92
N GLY A 172 -12.29 2.88 -11.31
CA GLY A 172 -11.47 2.79 -12.51
C GLY A 172 -10.42 1.69 -12.40
N ALA A 173 -9.68 1.66 -11.30
CA ALA A 173 -8.68 0.65 -10.99
C ALA A 173 -9.31 -0.75 -10.91
N ARG A 174 -10.43 -0.90 -10.17
CA ARG A 174 -11.17 -2.17 -10.05
C ARG A 174 -11.51 -2.74 -11.41
N ARG A 175 -12.13 -1.94 -12.31
CA ARG A 175 -12.48 -2.40 -13.66
C ARG A 175 -11.29 -2.85 -14.51
N GLN A 176 -10.11 -2.22 -14.31
CA GLN A 176 -8.89 -2.62 -15.03
C GLN A 176 -8.32 -3.91 -14.46
N LEU A 177 -8.27 -4.05 -13.14
CA LEU A 177 -7.76 -5.23 -12.45
C LEU A 177 -8.63 -6.46 -12.69
N ASP A 178 -9.97 -6.33 -12.61
CA ASP A 178 -10.90 -7.43 -12.91
C ASP A 178 -10.71 -8.04 -14.31
N ARG A 179 -10.28 -7.21 -15.27
CA ARG A 179 -10.04 -7.69 -16.64
C ARG A 179 -8.67 -8.30 -16.86
N ARG A 180 -7.65 -7.90 -16.07
CA ARG A 180 -6.24 -8.23 -16.34
C ARG A 180 -5.61 -9.14 -15.29
N ALA A 181 -6.05 -9.03 -14.06
CA ALA A 181 -5.54 -9.76 -12.91
C ALA A 181 -6.70 -10.04 -11.93
N PRO A 182 -7.72 -10.85 -12.32
CA PRO A 182 -8.93 -11.06 -11.54
C PRO A 182 -8.66 -11.68 -10.16
N ASP A 183 -7.60 -12.46 -10.03
CA ASP A 183 -7.24 -13.18 -8.80
C ASP A 183 -6.39 -12.35 -7.84
N VAL A 184 -5.91 -11.16 -8.26
CA VAL A 184 -5.10 -10.30 -7.40
C VAL A 184 -5.95 -9.69 -6.28
N GLN A 185 -5.45 -9.76 -5.05
CA GLN A 185 -6.06 -9.03 -3.95
C GLN A 185 -5.68 -7.55 -4.04
N VAL A 186 -6.68 -6.67 -4.08
CA VAL A 186 -6.46 -5.24 -4.22
C VAL A 186 -6.66 -4.52 -2.91
N LEU A 187 -5.73 -3.65 -2.57
CA LEU A 187 -5.78 -2.75 -1.44
C LEU A 187 -5.80 -1.31 -1.94
N ALA A 188 -6.27 -0.36 -1.13
CA ALA A 188 -6.06 1.06 -1.36
C ALA A 188 -5.21 1.67 -0.24
N SER A 189 -4.45 2.72 -0.54
CA SER A 189 -3.67 3.41 0.49
C SER A 189 -4.47 4.51 1.15
N LEU A 190 -4.38 4.60 2.48
CA LEU A 190 -4.95 5.62 3.34
C LEU A 190 -3.84 6.27 4.16
N SER A 191 -3.87 7.59 4.38
CA SER A 191 -2.84 8.32 5.11
C SER A 191 -3.40 9.35 6.07
N THR A 192 -2.83 9.48 7.27
CA THR A 192 -3.13 10.60 8.17
C THR A 192 -2.58 11.93 7.66
N LYS A 193 -1.69 11.88 6.65
CA LYS A 193 -1.08 13.08 6.05
C LYS A 193 -1.01 12.91 4.53
N PRO A 194 -2.16 13.00 3.85
CA PRO A 194 -2.19 12.87 2.40
C PRO A 194 -1.41 14.00 1.73
N PRO A 195 -0.66 13.72 0.66
CA PRO A 195 0.10 14.74 -0.06
C PRO A 195 -0.77 15.89 -0.55
N GLY A 196 -0.34 17.13 -0.27
CA GLY A 196 -1.04 18.37 -0.67
C GLY A 196 -2.01 18.92 0.36
N GLU A 197 -2.17 18.25 1.52
CA GLU A 197 -3.00 18.74 2.61
C GLU A 197 -2.13 19.31 3.73
N GLU A 198 -2.13 20.63 3.89
CA GLU A 198 -1.41 21.33 4.98
C GLU A 198 -2.26 21.46 6.26
N GLY A 199 -3.58 21.36 6.13
CA GLY A 199 -4.54 21.62 7.22
C GLY A 199 -4.79 20.46 8.18
N GLY A 200 -4.17 19.30 7.94
CA GLY A 200 -4.44 18.07 8.70
C GLY A 200 -5.74 17.37 8.27
N VAL A 201 -5.93 16.16 8.76
CA VAL A 201 -7.06 15.29 8.44
C VAL A 201 -7.82 14.99 9.74
N TRP A 202 -9.14 14.91 9.67
CA TRP A 202 -9.95 14.52 10.82
C TRP A 202 -10.22 13.00 10.82
N PRO A 203 -10.33 12.35 12.00
CA PRO A 203 -10.63 10.92 12.07
C PRO A 203 -11.85 10.52 11.24
N ILE A 204 -12.89 11.34 11.23
CA ILE A 204 -14.13 11.08 10.47
C ILE A 204 -13.90 11.06 8.96
N ASP A 205 -12.99 11.87 8.44
CA ASP A 205 -12.67 11.90 7.00
C ASP A 205 -11.93 10.62 6.60
N LEU A 206 -10.99 10.16 7.45
CA LEU A 206 -10.32 8.87 7.27
C LEU A 206 -11.31 7.70 7.33
N VAL A 207 -12.27 7.74 8.24
CA VAL A 207 -13.33 6.70 8.32
C VAL A 207 -14.16 6.68 7.04
N ARG A 208 -14.55 7.84 6.50
CA ARG A 208 -15.30 7.94 5.25
C ARG A 208 -14.50 7.39 4.07
N ALA A 209 -13.22 7.78 3.97
CA ALA A 209 -12.32 7.29 2.93
C ALA A 209 -12.14 5.77 3.03
N ALA A 210 -11.79 5.25 4.22
CA ALA A 210 -11.61 3.82 4.46
C ALA A 210 -12.88 3.02 4.12
N ARG A 211 -14.05 3.50 4.51
CA ARG A 211 -15.32 2.82 4.19
C ARG A 211 -15.61 2.83 2.69
N LEU A 212 -15.24 3.89 1.98
CA LEU A 212 -15.37 3.94 0.53
C LEU A 212 -14.39 2.98 -0.15
N GLU A 213 -13.15 2.91 0.33
CA GLU A 213 -12.14 1.96 -0.15
C GLU A 213 -12.59 0.50 0.06
N LEU A 214 -13.08 0.17 1.26
CA LEU A 214 -13.54 -1.16 1.63
C LEU A 214 -14.78 -1.64 0.86
N LYS A 215 -15.57 -0.73 0.27
CA LYS A 215 -16.63 -1.10 -0.70
C LYS A 215 -16.06 -1.65 -2.01
N HIS A 216 -14.88 -1.22 -2.40
CA HIS A 216 -14.24 -1.60 -3.65
C HIS A 216 -13.23 -2.73 -3.46
N PHE A 217 -12.48 -2.71 -2.36
CA PHE A 217 -11.33 -3.58 -2.12
C PHE A 217 -11.39 -4.26 -0.74
N PRO A 218 -10.77 -5.44 -0.59
CA PRO A 218 -10.86 -6.21 0.65
C PRO A 218 -9.99 -5.66 1.81
N GLY A 219 -9.17 -4.65 1.58
CA GLY A 219 -8.27 -4.14 2.61
C GLY A 219 -7.65 -2.79 2.29
N VAL A 220 -6.91 -2.27 3.25
CA VAL A 220 -6.30 -0.94 3.23
C VAL A 220 -4.81 -1.05 3.55
N MET A 221 -3.98 -0.26 2.88
CA MET A 221 -2.62 0.07 3.31
C MET A 221 -2.69 1.36 4.10
N PHE A 222 -2.49 1.28 5.41
CA PHE A 222 -2.61 2.43 6.30
C PHE A 222 -1.23 2.99 6.66
N ASN A 223 -1.00 4.26 6.30
CA ASN A 223 0.20 5.01 6.61
C ASN A 223 -0.15 6.17 7.54
N PHE A 224 0.59 6.33 8.62
CA PHE A 224 0.48 7.52 9.45
C PHE A 224 1.87 8.05 9.86
N SER A 225 1.96 9.35 10.07
CA SER A 225 3.20 9.95 10.56
C SER A 225 3.37 9.64 12.04
N SER A 226 4.61 9.46 12.50
CA SER A 226 4.90 9.18 13.91
C SER A 226 4.36 10.24 14.89
N GLY A 227 4.10 11.46 14.41
CA GLY A 227 3.43 12.53 15.19
C GLY A 227 1.92 12.45 15.22
N ASP A 228 1.29 11.55 14.44
CA ASP A 228 -0.16 11.47 14.26
C ASP A 228 -0.77 10.24 14.96
N THR A 229 -0.08 9.69 15.97
CA THR A 229 -0.50 8.45 16.66
C THR A 229 -1.89 8.59 17.30
N ASP A 230 -2.21 9.74 17.87
CA ASP A 230 -3.54 10.00 18.45
C ASP A 230 -4.63 10.06 17.38
N LEU A 231 -4.35 10.69 16.24
CA LEU A 231 -5.26 10.72 15.10
C LEU A 231 -5.49 9.30 14.56
N ALA A 232 -4.43 8.53 14.39
CA ALA A 232 -4.50 7.13 13.95
C ALA A 232 -5.33 6.28 14.93
N ALA A 233 -5.10 6.43 16.24
CA ALA A 233 -5.85 5.73 17.29
C ALA A 233 -7.33 6.14 17.29
N SER A 234 -7.65 7.42 17.14
CA SER A 234 -9.02 7.92 17.06
C SER A 234 -9.73 7.38 15.82
N PHE A 235 -9.06 7.42 14.65
CA PHE A 235 -9.58 6.82 13.42
C PHE A 235 -9.91 5.33 13.58
N LEU A 236 -9.01 4.54 14.14
CA LEU A 236 -9.24 3.09 14.32
C LEU A 236 -10.41 2.81 15.30
N ARG A 237 -10.55 3.59 16.38
CA ARG A 237 -11.70 3.47 17.29
C ARG A 237 -13.01 3.85 16.61
N ASP A 238 -13.00 4.88 15.79
CA ASP A 238 -14.18 5.33 15.05
C ASP A 238 -14.57 4.31 13.97
N LEU A 239 -13.58 3.74 13.25
CA LEU A 239 -13.80 2.68 12.29
C LEU A 239 -14.39 1.42 12.96
N GLU A 240 -13.92 1.05 14.15
CA GLU A 240 -14.46 -0.06 14.94
C GLU A 240 -15.92 0.19 15.36
N ARG A 241 -16.28 1.43 15.77
CA ARG A 241 -17.65 1.82 16.13
C ARG A 241 -18.62 1.79 14.96
N GLU A 242 -18.19 2.21 13.80
CA GLU A 242 -18.98 2.17 12.56
C GLU A 242 -19.28 0.74 12.10
N GLY A 243 -18.49 -0.23 12.55
CA GLY A 243 -18.67 -1.64 12.22
C GLY A 243 -18.25 -2.01 10.78
N PRO A 244 -18.52 -3.27 10.38
CA PRO A 244 -18.05 -3.81 9.11
C PRO A 244 -18.69 -3.14 7.90
N VAL A 245 -17.93 -3.07 6.80
CA VAL A 245 -18.43 -2.71 5.48
C VAL A 245 -18.66 -4.00 4.70
N ASP A 246 -19.90 -4.28 4.29
CA ASP A 246 -20.29 -5.47 3.52
C ASP A 246 -19.75 -6.80 4.09
N GLY A 247 -19.79 -6.95 5.43
CA GLY A 247 -19.26 -8.11 6.14
C GLY A 247 -17.74 -8.17 6.27
N ARG A 248 -17.03 -7.17 5.76
CA ARG A 248 -15.57 -7.04 5.88
C ARG A 248 -15.26 -6.20 7.11
N LEU A 249 -14.71 -6.83 8.13
CA LEU A 249 -14.20 -6.13 9.32
C LEU A 249 -12.69 -6.07 9.27
N VAL A 250 -12.20 -4.88 9.61
CA VAL A 250 -10.77 -4.62 9.77
C VAL A 250 -10.26 -5.16 11.12
N SER A 251 -11.15 -5.40 12.10
CA SER A 251 -10.79 -6.01 13.38
C SER A 251 -11.52 -7.33 13.62
N ARG A 252 -10.83 -8.34 14.19
CA ARG A 252 -11.50 -9.49 14.79
C ARG A 252 -12.02 -9.07 16.16
N ARG A 253 -13.32 -9.26 16.39
CA ARG A 253 -13.84 -9.38 17.75
C ARG A 253 -13.50 -10.80 18.20
N ASP A 254 -12.59 -10.93 19.15
CA ASP A 254 -12.44 -12.15 19.92
C ASP A 254 -13.60 -12.26 20.94
#